data_a9656bbafb714dc4e7a9854f2a8546d6
#
_entry.id   a9656bbafb714dc4e7a9854f2a8546d6
#
_cell.length_a   1.000
_cell.length_b   1.000
_cell.length_c   1.000
_cell.angle_alpha   90.00
_cell.angle_beta   90.00
_cell.angle_gamma   90.00
#
_symmetry.space_group_name_H-M   'P 1'
#
loop_
_entity.id
_entity.type
_entity.pdbx_description
1 polymer ?
#
loop_
_entity_poly.entity_id
_entity_poly.type
_entity_poly.pdbx_seq_one_letter_code
_entity_poly.pdbx_strand_id
1 'polypeptide(L)'
;MKILAIESSCDETAAAVVEDGRNIISSVVASQVEEHKLYGGVVPEIASRRHAEAIVPVVRQALENADCTLSDIDAIGVTYAPGLIGALLVGVNFAKGLSLATGIPLVPVHHLRSHIASNYISNKELKPPFLCLVVSGGHSHIVMVEDYTKMKIIGKTRDDAAGEAFDKAARLSLIHI
;
A
#
# COMPACT_ATOMS: atom_id res chain seq x y z
N MET A 1 6.14 -14.90 13.09
CA MET A 1 6.98 -13.89 12.40
C MET A 1 6.19 -12.61 12.28
N LYS A 2 6.73 -11.51 12.86
CA LYS A 2 6.11 -10.18 12.84
C LYS A 2 6.80 -9.29 11.82
N ILE A 3 6.03 -8.64 10.96
CA ILE A 3 6.52 -7.74 9.92
C ILE A 3 5.95 -6.36 10.14
N LEU A 4 6.81 -5.35 10.17
CA LEU A 4 6.41 -3.95 10.08
C LEU A 4 6.26 -3.60 8.60
N ALA A 5 5.04 -3.37 8.15
CA ALA A 5 4.72 -3.01 6.78
C ALA A 5 4.53 -1.49 6.66
N ILE A 6 5.10 -0.88 5.61
CA ILE A 6 5.06 0.57 5.36
C ILE A 6 4.59 0.83 3.93
N GLU A 7 3.59 1.68 3.78
CA GLU A 7 3.00 2.08 2.49
C GLU A 7 2.96 3.60 2.39
N SER A 8 3.46 4.14 1.29
CA SER A 8 3.44 5.57 0.98
C SER A 8 3.37 5.86 -0.52
N SER A 9 2.72 5.00 -1.31
CA SER A 9 2.81 5.06 -2.77
C SER A 9 1.96 6.16 -3.44
N CYS A 10 0.97 6.71 -2.75
CA CYS A 10 0.07 7.73 -3.33
C CYS A 10 -0.27 8.84 -2.33
N ASP A 11 -1.43 8.80 -1.71
CA ASP A 11 -1.98 9.87 -0.85
C ASP A 11 -2.30 9.39 0.58
N GLU A 12 -1.85 8.21 0.94
CA GLU A 12 -2.01 7.65 2.27
C GLU A 12 -0.67 7.18 2.82
N THR A 13 -0.31 7.67 4.01
CA THR A 13 0.81 7.12 4.77
C THR A 13 0.27 6.04 5.70
N ALA A 14 0.67 4.81 5.51
CA ALA A 14 0.21 3.71 6.34
C ALA A 14 1.36 2.88 6.91
N ALA A 15 1.15 2.37 8.13
CA ALA A 15 1.99 1.35 8.73
C ALA A 15 1.14 0.32 9.47
N ALA A 16 1.57 -0.93 9.42
CA ALA A 16 0.91 -2.05 10.08
C ALA A 16 1.92 -3.03 10.65
N VAL A 17 1.57 -3.67 11.77
CA VAL A 17 2.27 -4.87 12.25
C VAL A 17 1.43 -6.08 11.88
N VAL A 18 2.02 -6.97 11.09
CA VAL A 18 1.34 -8.17 10.56
C VAL A 18 2.09 -9.40 11.04
N GLU A 19 1.36 -10.37 11.58
CA GLU A 19 1.90 -11.64 12.04
C GLU A 19 1.55 -12.76 11.07
N ASP A 20 2.57 -13.56 10.72
CA ASP A 20 2.49 -14.74 9.86
C ASP A 20 1.77 -14.51 8.52
N GLY A 21 1.83 -13.26 8.03
CA GLY A 21 1.27 -12.84 6.75
C GLY A 21 -0.27 -12.89 6.67
N ARG A 22 -0.98 -13.13 7.78
CA ARG A 22 -2.44 -13.31 7.81
C ARG A 22 -3.15 -12.59 8.95
N ASN A 23 -2.44 -12.25 10.00
CA ASN A 23 -3.03 -11.60 11.17
C ASN A 23 -2.54 -10.15 11.26
N ILE A 24 -3.46 -9.20 11.13
CA ILE A 24 -3.17 -7.80 11.39
C ILE A 24 -3.21 -7.62 12.92
N ILE A 25 -2.06 -7.28 13.52
CA ILE A 25 -1.98 -6.91 14.94
C ILE A 25 -2.36 -5.44 15.10
N SER A 26 -1.82 -4.58 14.23
CA SER A 26 -2.15 -3.16 14.17
C SER A 26 -2.15 -2.65 12.74
N SER A 27 -2.95 -1.60 12.49
CA SER A 27 -2.94 -0.88 11.22
C SER A 27 -3.28 0.58 11.50
N VAL A 28 -2.43 1.49 11.01
CA VAL A 28 -2.57 2.93 11.16
C VAL A 28 -2.46 3.57 9.79
N VAL A 29 -3.40 4.44 9.47
CA VAL A 29 -3.45 5.17 8.18
C VAL A 29 -3.61 6.66 8.47
N ALA A 30 -2.73 7.47 7.89
CA ALA A 30 -2.87 8.92 7.80
C ALA A 30 -3.24 9.27 6.35
N SER A 31 -4.52 9.54 6.12
CA SER A 31 -5.06 9.88 4.79
C SER A 31 -4.93 11.35 4.50
N GLN A 32 -4.60 11.69 3.25
CA GLN A 32 -4.49 13.05 2.72
C GLN A 32 -5.69 13.41 1.82
N VAL A 33 -6.71 12.56 1.75
CA VAL A 33 -7.86 12.69 0.84
C VAL A 33 -8.54 14.04 1.00
N GLU A 34 -8.78 14.50 2.24
CA GLU A 34 -9.47 15.78 2.49
C GLU A 34 -8.66 16.98 1.99
N GLU A 35 -7.35 16.94 2.06
CA GLU A 35 -6.49 17.98 1.51
C GLU A 35 -6.49 17.96 -0.03
N HIS A 36 -6.36 16.79 -0.61
CA HIS A 36 -6.32 16.63 -2.07
C HIS A 36 -7.66 16.93 -2.76
N LYS A 37 -8.78 16.79 -2.08
CA LYS A 37 -10.10 17.22 -2.57
C LYS A 37 -10.12 18.71 -2.99
N LEU A 38 -9.39 19.56 -2.28
CA LEU A 38 -9.31 21.00 -2.57
C LEU A 38 -8.68 21.27 -3.95
N TYR A 39 -7.90 20.34 -4.47
CA TYR A 39 -7.20 20.43 -5.76
C TYR A 39 -7.86 19.60 -6.87
N GLY A 40 -8.96 18.91 -6.54
CA GLY A 40 -9.66 18.04 -7.49
C GLY A 40 -8.92 16.73 -7.80
N GLY A 41 -7.93 16.36 -6.98
CA GLY A 41 -7.15 15.12 -7.13
C GLY A 41 -5.79 15.22 -6.47
N VAL A 42 -5.03 14.13 -6.51
CA VAL A 42 -3.73 14.03 -5.83
C VAL A 42 -2.69 14.95 -6.47
N VAL A 43 -2.04 15.78 -5.66
CA VAL A 43 -0.91 16.65 -6.04
C VAL A 43 0.38 16.00 -5.54
N PRO A 44 1.25 15.46 -6.42
CA PRO A 44 2.39 14.63 -6.02
C PRO A 44 3.38 15.32 -5.06
N GLU A 45 3.61 16.62 -5.21
CA GLU A 45 4.49 17.38 -4.33
C GLU A 45 3.91 17.52 -2.91
N ILE A 46 2.64 17.83 -2.81
CA ILE A 46 1.92 17.91 -1.52
C ILE A 46 1.96 16.54 -0.85
N ALA A 47 1.62 15.48 -1.60
CA ALA A 47 1.64 14.11 -1.08
C ALA A 47 3.01 13.76 -0.48
N SER A 48 4.11 14.04 -1.20
CA SER A 48 5.46 13.75 -0.73
C SER A 48 5.81 14.45 0.58
N ARG A 49 5.44 15.73 0.72
CA ARG A 49 5.65 16.51 1.96
C ARG A 49 4.86 15.93 3.13
N ARG A 50 3.59 15.59 2.91
CA ARG A 50 2.73 14.99 3.95
C ARG A 50 3.24 13.62 4.39
N HIS A 51 3.74 12.80 3.47
CA HIS A 51 4.41 11.54 3.84
C HIS A 51 5.61 11.76 4.75
N ALA A 52 6.45 12.75 4.44
CA ALA A 52 7.63 13.06 5.27
C ALA A 52 7.24 13.51 6.70
N GLU A 53 6.13 14.24 6.85
CA GLU A 53 5.61 14.66 8.15
C GLU A 53 4.96 13.49 8.92
N ALA A 54 4.25 12.60 8.22
CA ALA A 54 3.40 11.57 8.82
C ALA A 54 4.12 10.26 9.12
N ILE A 55 5.20 9.90 8.40
CA ILE A 55 5.74 8.54 8.43
C ILE A 55 6.25 8.12 9.82
N VAL A 56 6.92 9.01 10.54
CA VAL A 56 7.44 8.72 11.89
C VAL A 56 6.31 8.50 12.90
N PRO A 57 5.33 9.43 13.05
CA PRO A 57 4.22 9.21 13.97
C PRO A 57 3.36 8.01 13.61
N VAL A 58 3.11 7.74 12.32
CA VAL A 58 2.31 6.59 11.86
C VAL A 58 3.00 5.27 12.22
N VAL A 59 4.30 5.14 11.97
CA VAL A 59 5.05 3.93 12.33
C VAL A 59 5.12 3.73 13.84
N ARG A 60 5.36 4.81 14.61
CA ARG A 60 5.35 4.74 16.07
C ARG A 60 3.99 4.27 16.58
N GLN A 61 2.91 4.85 16.12
CA GLN A 61 1.56 4.49 16.53
C GLN A 61 1.22 3.03 16.16
N ALA A 62 1.69 2.54 15.00
CA ALA A 62 1.49 1.16 14.62
C ALA A 62 2.19 0.17 15.56
N LEU A 63 3.41 0.48 16.00
CA LEU A 63 4.13 -0.32 16.99
C LEU A 63 3.47 -0.25 18.36
N GLU A 64 3.09 0.93 18.84
CA GLU A 64 2.37 1.13 20.11
C GLU A 64 1.05 0.36 20.13
N ASN A 65 0.24 0.47 19.08
CA ASN A 65 -1.04 -0.26 18.95
C ASN A 65 -0.88 -1.78 18.91
N ALA A 66 0.31 -2.25 18.48
CA ALA A 66 0.65 -3.68 18.46
C ALA A 66 1.26 -4.18 19.77
N ASP A 67 1.48 -3.29 20.74
CA ASP A 67 2.28 -3.57 21.95
C ASP A 67 3.65 -4.19 21.59
N CYS A 68 4.29 -3.63 20.57
CA CYS A 68 5.57 -4.08 20.03
C CYS A 68 6.61 -2.97 20.03
N THR A 69 7.86 -3.39 20.15
CA THR A 69 9.05 -2.57 19.89
C THR A 69 9.73 -3.03 18.61
N LEU A 70 10.73 -2.30 18.12
CA LEU A 70 11.49 -2.72 16.94
C LEU A 70 12.23 -4.05 17.14
N SER A 71 12.56 -4.41 18.40
CA SER A 71 13.19 -5.71 18.70
C SER A 71 12.26 -6.92 18.51
N ASP A 72 10.97 -6.69 18.42
CA ASP A 72 9.95 -7.73 18.19
C ASP A 72 9.66 -7.94 16.70
N ILE A 73 10.28 -7.13 15.83
CA ILE A 73 10.04 -7.13 14.38
C ILE A 73 11.10 -7.95 13.64
N ASP A 74 10.67 -8.96 12.90
CA ASP A 74 11.55 -9.87 12.15
C ASP A 74 11.95 -9.30 10.77
N ALA A 75 11.10 -8.46 10.15
CA ALA A 75 11.39 -7.82 8.86
C ALA A 75 10.60 -6.52 8.70
N ILE A 76 11.13 -5.60 7.87
CA ILE A 76 10.47 -4.38 7.43
C ILE A 76 10.05 -4.55 5.98
N GLY A 77 8.75 -4.55 5.69
CA GLY A 77 8.21 -4.50 4.34
C GLY A 77 7.94 -3.05 3.93
N VAL A 78 8.37 -2.64 2.74
CA VAL A 78 8.08 -1.30 2.22
C VAL A 78 7.67 -1.34 0.77
N THR A 79 6.63 -0.60 0.41
CA THR A 79 6.22 -0.45 -0.98
C THR A 79 7.24 0.39 -1.74
N TYR A 80 7.77 -0.19 -2.84
CA TYR A 80 8.79 0.46 -3.68
C TYR A 80 8.29 0.86 -5.06
N ALA A 81 7.21 0.23 -5.56
CA ALA A 81 6.61 0.48 -6.87
C ALA A 81 5.28 -0.29 -7.03
N PRO A 82 4.39 0.13 -7.96
CA PRO A 82 4.30 1.44 -8.58
C PRO A 82 3.74 2.49 -7.62
N GLY A 83 3.86 3.77 -7.99
CA GLY A 83 3.31 4.89 -7.23
C GLY A 83 3.96 6.22 -7.59
N LEU A 84 3.62 7.28 -6.87
CA LEU A 84 4.20 8.60 -7.01
C LEU A 84 5.65 8.57 -6.52
N ILE A 85 6.59 8.92 -7.37
CA ILE A 85 8.03 8.76 -7.09
C ILE A 85 8.47 9.46 -5.80
N GLY A 86 8.03 10.70 -5.56
CA GLY A 86 8.38 11.44 -4.35
C GLY A 86 7.82 10.80 -3.09
N ALA A 87 6.58 10.32 -3.14
CA ALA A 87 5.91 9.61 -2.06
C ALA A 87 6.60 8.27 -1.74
N LEU A 88 6.88 7.45 -2.75
CA LEU A 88 7.63 6.20 -2.61
C LEU A 88 9.02 6.42 -1.99
N LEU A 89 9.74 7.48 -2.42
CA LEU A 89 11.06 7.78 -1.88
C LEU A 89 11.03 8.07 -0.38
N VAL A 90 9.98 8.68 0.14
CA VAL A 90 9.84 8.91 1.59
C VAL A 90 9.80 7.59 2.35
N GLY A 91 8.86 6.68 1.99
CA GLY A 91 8.74 5.38 2.64
C GLY A 91 9.99 4.52 2.50
N VAL A 92 10.53 4.43 1.29
CA VAL A 92 11.72 3.61 1.00
C VAL A 92 12.94 4.10 1.76
N ASN A 93 13.21 5.42 1.79
CA ASN A 93 14.36 5.95 2.51
C ASN A 93 14.20 5.84 4.02
N PHE A 94 12.99 6.06 4.55
CA PHE A 94 12.69 5.83 5.96
C PHE A 94 12.94 4.36 6.34
N ALA A 95 12.40 3.41 5.57
CA ALA A 95 12.57 1.98 5.84
C ALA A 95 14.03 1.52 5.71
N LYS A 96 14.79 2.06 4.75
CA LYS A 96 16.24 1.81 4.63
C LYS A 96 17.00 2.34 5.83
N GLY A 97 16.70 3.57 6.27
CA GLY A 97 17.33 4.16 7.46
C GLY A 97 17.04 3.33 8.71
N LEU A 98 15.80 2.89 8.88
CA LEU A 98 15.38 2.04 10.00
C LEU A 98 16.07 0.68 9.97
N SER A 99 16.10 0.01 8.81
CA SER A 99 16.82 -1.26 8.61
C SER A 99 18.31 -1.13 8.91
N LEU A 100 18.95 -0.07 8.42
CA LEU A 100 20.37 0.18 8.67
C LEU A 100 20.66 0.39 10.15
N ALA A 101 19.82 1.14 10.85
CA ALA A 101 20.01 1.46 12.27
C ALA A 101 19.75 0.26 13.20
N THR A 102 18.86 -0.64 12.82
CA THR A 102 18.41 -1.76 13.66
C THR A 102 18.99 -3.11 13.28
N GLY A 103 19.47 -3.25 12.02
CA GLY A 103 19.86 -4.54 11.45
C GLY A 103 18.68 -5.41 10.98
N ILE A 104 17.42 -4.92 11.11
CA ILE A 104 16.23 -5.68 10.68
C ILE A 104 16.22 -5.80 9.16
N PRO A 105 16.01 -6.99 8.58
CA PRO A 105 15.96 -7.19 7.13
C PRO A 105 14.89 -6.34 6.44
N LEU A 106 15.25 -5.74 5.29
CA LEU A 106 14.34 -4.95 4.47
C LEU A 106 13.80 -5.78 3.28
N VAL A 107 12.49 -5.76 3.10
CA VAL A 107 11.79 -6.48 2.04
C VAL A 107 11.08 -5.49 1.11
N PRO A 108 11.46 -5.42 -0.18
CA PRO A 108 10.74 -4.59 -1.14
C PRO A 108 9.41 -5.22 -1.53
N VAL A 109 8.33 -4.46 -1.46
CA VAL A 109 6.96 -4.91 -1.75
C VAL A 109 6.40 -4.16 -2.94
N HIS A 110 5.80 -4.89 -3.88
CA HIS A 110 5.15 -4.31 -5.04
C HIS A 110 3.68 -3.99 -4.71
N HIS A 111 3.26 -2.74 -4.85
CA HIS A 111 1.94 -2.23 -4.47
C HIS A 111 0.77 -3.09 -4.97
N LEU A 112 0.73 -3.45 -6.26
CA LEU A 112 -0.37 -4.28 -6.78
C LEU A 112 -0.35 -5.72 -6.26
N ARG A 113 0.83 -6.26 -5.95
CA ARG A 113 0.93 -7.58 -5.33
C ARG A 113 0.45 -7.55 -3.88
N SER A 114 0.65 -6.44 -3.16
CA SER A 114 0.10 -6.28 -1.81
C SER A 114 -1.43 -6.22 -1.82
N HIS A 115 -2.04 -5.57 -2.81
CA HIS A 115 -3.49 -5.61 -3.01
C HIS A 115 -4.01 -7.05 -3.22
N ILE A 116 -3.30 -7.85 -4.02
CA ILE A 116 -3.67 -9.27 -4.20
C ILE A 116 -3.49 -10.04 -2.89
N ALA A 117 -2.37 -9.81 -2.19
CA ALA A 117 -2.07 -10.50 -0.93
C ALA A 117 -3.04 -10.13 0.22
N SER A 118 -3.70 -8.98 0.17
CA SER A 118 -4.70 -8.59 1.17
C SER A 118 -5.87 -9.59 1.27
N ASN A 119 -6.14 -10.34 0.19
CA ASN A 119 -7.14 -11.40 0.22
C ASN A 119 -6.81 -12.52 1.22
N TYR A 120 -5.53 -12.76 1.52
CA TYR A 120 -5.11 -13.74 2.54
C TYR A 120 -5.46 -13.30 3.96
N ILE A 121 -5.62 -12.01 4.19
CA ILE A 121 -6.05 -11.44 5.47
C ILE A 121 -7.56 -11.65 5.65
N SER A 122 -8.35 -11.32 4.63
CA SER A 122 -9.80 -11.46 4.64
C SER A 122 -10.26 -12.92 4.60
N ASN A 123 -9.48 -13.77 3.91
CA ASN A 123 -9.78 -15.20 3.75
C ASN A 123 -8.54 -16.03 4.13
N LYS A 124 -8.45 -16.39 5.40
CA LYS A 124 -7.29 -17.08 5.97
C LYS A 124 -7.03 -18.47 5.38
N GLU A 125 -8.05 -19.10 4.79
CA GLU A 125 -7.94 -20.41 4.15
C GLU A 125 -7.54 -20.33 2.67
N LEU A 126 -7.52 -19.14 2.09
CA LEU A 126 -7.17 -18.95 0.68
C LEU A 126 -5.73 -19.40 0.41
N LYS A 127 -5.57 -20.23 -0.60
CA LYS A 127 -4.27 -20.74 -1.07
C LYS A 127 -4.20 -20.66 -2.58
N PRO A 128 -3.01 -20.41 -3.16
CA PRO A 128 -2.81 -20.56 -4.60
C PRO A 128 -3.07 -22.02 -5.05
N PRO A 129 -3.44 -22.25 -6.35
CA PRO A 129 -3.64 -21.24 -7.36
C PRO A 129 -5.06 -20.63 -7.36
N PHE A 130 -5.18 -19.35 -7.78
CA PHE A 130 -6.47 -18.69 -8.00
C PHE A 130 -6.35 -17.53 -9.00
N LEU A 131 -7.50 -17.07 -9.53
CA LEU A 131 -7.60 -15.86 -10.32
C LEU A 131 -7.98 -14.68 -9.42
N CYS A 132 -7.28 -13.57 -9.59
CA CYS A 132 -7.58 -12.31 -8.90
C CYS A 132 -7.90 -11.23 -9.91
N LEU A 133 -9.04 -10.55 -9.71
CA LEU A 133 -9.38 -9.32 -10.40
C LEU A 133 -8.91 -8.13 -9.55
N VAL A 134 -7.94 -7.38 -10.04
CA VAL A 134 -7.45 -6.14 -9.43
C VAL A 134 -8.10 -4.97 -10.14
N VAL A 135 -8.92 -4.20 -9.43
CA VAL A 135 -9.64 -3.02 -9.96
C VAL A 135 -9.39 -1.84 -9.04
N SER A 136 -8.87 -0.74 -9.61
CA SER A 136 -8.58 0.49 -8.87
C SER A 136 -8.77 1.72 -9.75
N GLY A 137 -8.41 2.90 -9.25
CA GLY A 137 -8.38 4.14 -10.01
C GLY A 137 -7.47 4.09 -11.23
N GLY A 138 -6.28 3.47 -11.08
CA GLY A 138 -5.26 3.43 -12.13
C GLY A 138 -5.03 2.05 -12.76
N HIS A 139 -5.68 0.98 -12.28
CA HIS A 139 -5.38 -0.38 -12.73
C HIS A 139 -6.64 -1.23 -12.85
N SER A 140 -6.73 -2.01 -13.94
CA SER A 140 -7.71 -3.08 -14.12
C SER A 140 -6.99 -4.28 -14.73
N HIS A 141 -6.66 -5.25 -13.88
CA HIS A 141 -5.89 -6.44 -14.25
C HIS A 141 -6.59 -7.72 -13.84
N ILE A 142 -6.47 -8.76 -14.66
CA ILE A 142 -6.78 -10.14 -14.29
C ILE A 142 -5.43 -10.83 -14.06
N VAL A 143 -5.24 -11.35 -12.87
CA VAL A 143 -3.96 -11.94 -12.45
C VAL A 143 -4.16 -13.40 -12.06
N MET A 144 -3.40 -14.29 -12.68
CA MET A 144 -3.24 -15.67 -12.21
C MET A 144 -2.22 -15.67 -11.08
N VAL A 145 -2.64 -16.06 -9.90
CA VAL A 145 -1.77 -16.31 -8.75
C VAL A 145 -1.45 -17.81 -8.74
N GLU A 146 -0.27 -18.16 -9.23
CA GLU A 146 0.18 -19.56 -9.32
C GLU A 146 0.76 -20.05 -7.99
N ASP A 147 1.42 -19.13 -7.26
CA ASP A 147 1.99 -19.36 -5.95
C ASP A 147 2.03 -18.01 -5.19
N TYR A 148 2.33 -17.99 -3.90
CA TYR A 148 2.38 -16.80 -3.05
C TYR A 148 3.27 -15.68 -3.62
N THR A 149 4.34 -16.04 -4.33
CA THR A 149 5.25 -15.08 -4.96
C THR A 149 5.20 -15.09 -6.48
N LYS A 150 4.49 -16.05 -7.09
CA LYS A 150 4.43 -16.22 -8.54
C LYS A 150 3.07 -15.79 -9.09
N MET A 151 3.06 -14.60 -9.68
CA MET A 151 1.87 -13.95 -10.21
C MET A 151 2.08 -13.57 -11.66
N LYS A 152 1.08 -13.86 -12.52
CA LYS A 152 1.11 -13.57 -13.95
C LYS A 152 -0.12 -12.77 -14.34
N ILE A 153 0.09 -11.59 -14.93
CA ILE A 153 -1.00 -10.81 -15.53
C ILE A 153 -1.42 -11.52 -16.80
N ILE A 154 -2.67 -11.98 -16.87
CA ILE A 154 -3.25 -12.65 -18.04
C ILE A 154 -4.19 -11.75 -18.83
N GLY A 155 -4.64 -10.64 -18.23
CA GLY A 155 -5.43 -9.60 -18.89
C GLY A 155 -5.23 -8.26 -18.20
N LYS A 156 -5.25 -7.18 -18.96
CA LYS A 156 -5.24 -5.81 -18.45
C LYS A 156 -6.06 -4.91 -19.35
N THR A 157 -6.62 -3.85 -18.79
CA THR A 157 -7.26 -2.83 -19.63
C THR A 157 -6.27 -2.25 -20.64
N ARG A 158 -6.78 -1.88 -21.82
CA ARG A 158 -5.99 -1.23 -22.88
C ARG A 158 -6.19 0.28 -22.91
N ASP A 159 -7.12 0.76 -22.11
CA ASP A 159 -7.49 2.17 -22.01
C ASP A 159 -7.70 2.53 -20.53
N ASP A 160 -8.78 3.20 -20.19
CA ASP A 160 -9.06 3.61 -18.83
C ASP A 160 -9.14 2.43 -17.85
N ALA A 161 -8.63 2.63 -16.65
CA ALA A 161 -8.95 1.76 -15.53
C ALA A 161 -10.41 1.98 -15.10
N ALA A 162 -11.01 1.01 -14.41
CA ALA A 162 -12.42 1.10 -14.04
C ALA A 162 -12.73 2.34 -13.18
N GLY A 163 -11.89 2.70 -12.21
CA GLY A 163 -12.09 3.90 -11.41
C GLY A 163 -11.98 5.17 -12.24
N GLU A 164 -11.00 5.27 -13.13
CA GLU A 164 -10.86 6.39 -14.05
C GLU A 164 -12.09 6.53 -14.97
N ALA A 165 -12.63 5.41 -15.47
CA ALA A 165 -13.85 5.41 -16.27
C ALA A 165 -15.07 5.91 -15.48
N PHE A 166 -15.18 5.53 -14.20
CA PHE A 166 -16.22 6.06 -13.31
C PHE A 166 -16.08 7.56 -13.08
N ASP A 167 -14.87 8.06 -12.83
CA ASP A 167 -14.63 9.49 -12.66
C ASP A 167 -14.96 10.30 -13.90
N LYS A 168 -14.59 9.79 -15.09
CA LYS A 168 -14.94 10.43 -16.36
C LYS A 168 -16.46 10.45 -16.58
N ALA A 169 -17.14 9.33 -16.31
CA ALA A 169 -18.58 9.24 -16.44
C ALA A 169 -19.30 10.18 -15.44
N ALA A 170 -18.82 10.26 -14.20
CA ALA A 170 -19.37 11.15 -13.20
C ALA A 170 -19.24 12.64 -13.61
N ARG A 171 -18.08 13.04 -14.14
CA ARG A 171 -17.87 14.40 -14.66
C ARG A 171 -18.79 14.73 -15.82
N LEU A 172 -18.98 13.80 -16.77
CA LEU A 172 -19.87 13.98 -17.91
C LEU A 172 -21.35 14.05 -17.49
N SER A 173 -21.75 13.27 -16.51
CA SER A 173 -23.14 13.22 -16.03
C SER A 173 -23.52 14.37 -15.10
N LEU A 174 -22.57 15.20 -14.68
CA LEU A 174 -22.77 16.31 -13.74
C LEU A 174 -23.38 15.89 -12.39
N ILE A 175 -23.25 14.60 -12.01
CA ILE A 175 -23.86 14.06 -10.78
C ILE A 175 -23.27 14.69 -9.51
N HIS A 176 -22.04 15.23 -9.58
CA HIS A 176 -21.32 15.81 -8.45
C HIS A 176 -21.22 17.34 -8.49
N ILE A 177 -22.05 17.98 -9.28
CA ILE A 177 -22.10 19.45 -9.35
C ILE A 177 -23.27 19.96 -8.54
#